data_9a099b4fb9f91825a876243e8afea1f2
#
_entry.id   9a099b4fb9f91825a876243e8afea1f2
#
_cell.length_a   1.000
_cell.length_b   1.000
_cell.length_c   1.000
_cell.angle_alpha   90.00
_cell.angle_beta   90.00
_cell.angle_gamma   90.00
#
_symmetry.space_group_name_H-M   'P 1'
#
loop_
_entity.id
_entity.type
_entity.pdbx_description
1 polymer ?
#
loop_
_entity_poly.entity_id
_entity_poly.type
_entity_poly.pdbx_seq_one_letter_code
_entity_poly.pdbx_strand_id
1 'polypeptide(L)'
;MAKAFGGGADFVMVGGQFAGHDENPGDIIEENGEKFKLFYGMSSEHAMNKHYGKMEKYRSSEGKSVLIPYKGKLSDTVDDYLGGVRSTCTYINARVIKNMPKCTTFVLVSQQLNNIF
;
A
#
# COMPACT_ATOMS: atom_id res chain seq x y z
N MET A 1 -2.57 5.15 6.14
CA MET A 1 -3.02 6.39 5.47
C MET A 1 -3.43 7.49 6.45
N ALA A 2 -4.37 7.28 7.34
CA ALA A 2 -4.88 8.31 8.26
C ALA A 2 -3.79 9.10 9.00
N LYS A 3 -2.79 8.40 9.57
CA LYS A 3 -1.65 9.06 10.23
C LYS A 3 -0.83 9.97 9.31
N ALA A 4 -0.69 9.61 8.04
CA ALA A 4 0.04 10.44 7.07
C ALA A 4 -0.71 11.76 6.81
N PHE A 5 -2.00 11.69 6.53
CA PHE A 5 -2.82 12.90 6.34
C PHE A 5 -2.94 13.72 7.61
N GLY A 6 -3.09 13.09 8.79
CA GLY A 6 -3.04 13.79 10.08
C GLY A 6 -1.71 14.48 10.33
N GLY A 7 -0.62 13.93 9.82
CA GLY A 7 0.73 14.50 9.88
C GLY A 7 1.01 15.59 8.81
N GLY A 8 0.06 15.86 7.92
CA GLY A 8 0.16 16.94 6.93
C GLY A 8 0.53 16.50 5.51
N ALA A 9 0.46 15.21 5.20
CA ALA A 9 0.66 14.76 3.83
C ALA A 9 -0.47 15.25 2.91
N ASP A 10 -0.11 15.72 1.72
CA ASP A 10 -1.07 16.08 0.66
C ASP A 10 -1.50 14.84 -0.14
N PHE A 11 -0.62 13.86 -0.26
CA PHE A 11 -0.87 12.56 -0.88
C PHE A 11 0.00 11.48 -0.23
N VAL A 12 -0.35 10.24 -0.45
CA VAL A 12 0.38 9.09 0.11
C VAL A 12 0.77 8.14 -1.03
N MET A 13 2.07 7.90 -1.17
CA MET A 13 2.58 6.88 -2.09
C MET A 13 2.45 5.51 -1.44
N VAL A 14 1.82 4.59 -2.16
CA VAL A 14 1.66 3.19 -1.75
C VAL A 14 2.22 2.26 -2.84
N GLY A 15 2.76 1.14 -2.43
CA GLY A 15 3.29 0.11 -3.31
C GLY A 15 2.65 -1.23 -2.98
N GLY A 16 3.29 -2.04 -2.15
CA GLY A 16 2.84 -3.38 -1.79
C GLY A 16 1.41 -3.49 -1.24
N GLN A 17 0.86 -2.41 -0.68
CA GLN A 17 -0.54 -2.41 -0.22
C GLN A 17 -1.53 -2.56 -1.38
N PHE A 18 -1.20 -2.03 -2.55
CA PHE A 18 -1.98 -2.19 -3.77
C PHE A 18 -1.53 -3.38 -4.64
N ALA A 19 -0.67 -4.25 -4.11
CA ALA A 19 -0.28 -5.47 -4.79
C ALA A 19 -1.35 -6.57 -4.65
N GLY A 20 -1.39 -7.46 -5.64
CA GLY A 20 -2.28 -8.62 -5.64
C GLY A 20 -3.63 -8.41 -6.31
N HIS A 21 -3.85 -7.28 -6.99
CA HIS A 21 -5.11 -6.96 -7.66
C HIS A 21 -5.10 -7.27 -9.15
N ASP A 22 -6.28 -7.30 -9.76
CA ASP A 22 -6.47 -7.54 -11.20
C ASP A 22 -5.68 -6.56 -12.06
N GLU A 23 -5.66 -5.29 -11.66
CA GLU A 23 -5.02 -4.20 -12.39
C GLU A 23 -3.48 -4.20 -12.26
N ASN A 24 -2.91 -5.00 -11.36
CA ASN A 24 -1.47 -5.11 -11.24
C ASN A 24 -0.89 -5.99 -12.35
N PRO A 25 0.34 -5.69 -12.81
CA PRO A 25 1.07 -6.62 -13.67
C PRO A 25 1.41 -7.90 -12.90
N GLY A 26 1.68 -8.96 -13.64
CA GLY A 26 1.99 -10.28 -13.11
C GLY A 26 0.84 -11.25 -13.26
N ASP A 27 1.20 -12.51 -13.47
CA ASP A 27 0.25 -13.58 -13.70
C ASP A 27 -0.38 -14.05 -12.39
N ILE A 28 -1.60 -14.58 -12.48
CA ILE A 28 -2.24 -15.26 -11.37
C ILE A 28 -1.67 -16.69 -11.34
N ILE A 29 -1.15 -17.07 -10.19
CA ILE A 29 -0.61 -18.39 -9.90
C ILE A 29 -1.54 -19.06 -8.90
N GLU A 30 -1.92 -20.30 -9.17
CA GLU A 30 -2.76 -21.09 -8.25
C GLU A 30 -1.89 -22.15 -7.60
N GLU A 31 -1.82 -22.13 -6.26
CA GLU A 31 -1.11 -23.11 -5.45
C GLU A 31 -2.04 -23.60 -4.33
N ASN A 32 -2.20 -24.92 -4.22
CA ASN A 32 -3.03 -25.55 -3.18
C ASN A 32 -4.48 -25.03 -3.10
N GLY A 33 -5.06 -24.62 -4.24
CA GLY A 33 -6.41 -24.06 -4.29
C GLY A 33 -6.52 -22.58 -3.92
N GLU A 34 -5.41 -21.92 -3.61
CA GLU A 34 -5.33 -20.50 -3.35
C GLU A 34 -4.71 -19.75 -4.54
N LYS A 35 -5.19 -18.54 -4.81
CA LYS A 35 -4.70 -17.69 -5.89
C LYS A 35 -3.73 -16.65 -5.37
N PHE A 36 -2.63 -16.49 -6.08
CA PHE A 36 -1.58 -15.51 -5.80
C PHE A 36 -1.26 -14.70 -7.05
N LYS A 37 -0.69 -13.52 -6.88
CA LYS A 37 -0.05 -12.74 -7.95
C LYS A 37 1.41 -12.51 -7.64
N LEU A 38 2.24 -12.58 -8.67
CA LEU A 38 3.64 -12.21 -8.55
C LEU A 38 3.76 -10.69 -8.44
N PHE A 39 4.25 -10.22 -7.31
CA PHE A 39 4.57 -8.81 -7.07
C PHE A 39 6.07 -8.58 -7.12
N TYR A 40 6.48 -7.53 -7.81
CA TYR A 40 7.87 -7.11 -7.89
C TYR A 40 7.97 -5.59 -7.92
N GLY A 41 8.94 -5.03 -7.19
CA GLY A 41 9.24 -3.59 -7.27
C GLY A 41 9.96 -3.24 -8.57
N MET A 42 9.79 -2.02 -9.07
CA MET A 42 10.44 -1.53 -10.31
C MET A 42 11.97 -1.56 -10.24
N SER A 43 12.54 -1.50 -9.05
CA SER A 43 13.99 -1.65 -8.80
C SER A 43 14.44 -3.10 -8.62
N SER A 44 13.55 -4.09 -8.74
CA SER A 44 13.93 -5.50 -8.68
C SER A 44 14.61 -5.94 -9.96
N GLU A 45 15.49 -6.94 -9.87
CA GLU A 45 16.13 -7.56 -11.03
C GLU A 45 15.10 -8.10 -12.03
N HIS A 46 14.01 -8.70 -11.52
CA HIS A 46 12.91 -9.20 -12.33
C HIS A 46 12.25 -8.08 -13.16
N ALA A 47 11.94 -6.93 -12.53
CA ALA A 47 11.35 -5.80 -13.23
C ALA A 47 12.30 -5.19 -14.27
N MET A 48 13.58 -5.04 -13.94
CA MET A 48 14.58 -4.50 -14.84
C MET A 48 14.78 -5.39 -16.04
N ASN A 49 14.85 -6.71 -15.86
CA ASN A 49 14.97 -7.67 -16.95
C ASN A 49 13.73 -7.67 -17.86
N LYS A 50 12.53 -7.57 -17.29
CA LYS A 50 11.26 -7.59 -18.02
C LYS A 50 11.00 -6.30 -18.79
N HIS A 51 11.30 -5.14 -18.23
CA HIS A 51 10.92 -3.83 -18.78
C HIS A 51 12.07 -3.13 -19.50
N TYR A 52 13.32 -3.37 -19.11
CA TYR A 52 14.49 -2.69 -19.67
C TYR A 52 15.50 -3.64 -20.34
N GLY A 53 15.23 -4.94 -20.33
CA GLY A 53 16.09 -5.96 -20.93
C GLY A 53 17.40 -6.26 -20.18
N LYS A 54 17.79 -5.41 -19.23
CA LYS A 54 18.97 -5.60 -18.35
C LYS A 54 18.91 -4.65 -17.16
N MET A 55 19.63 -4.99 -16.11
CA MET A 55 19.81 -4.12 -14.96
C MET A 55 20.76 -2.97 -15.34
N GLU A 56 20.33 -1.74 -15.12
CA GLU A 56 21.18 -0.56 -15.32
C GLU A 56 22.28 -0.52 -14.26
N LYS A 57 23.54 -0.32 -14.72
CA LYS A 57 24.73 -0.40 -13.87
C LYS A 57 24.77 0.56 -12.66
N TYR A 58 24.02 1.67 -12.75
CA TYR A 58 23.97 2.67 -11.67
C TYR A 58 22.84 2.42 -10.67
N ARG A 59 22.03 1.39 -10.85
CA ARG A 59 20.93 1.03 -9.94
C ARG A 59 21.25 -0.23 -9.17
N SER A 60 20.98 -0.20 -7.87
CA SER A 60 20.98 -1.39 -7.03
C SER A 60 19.66 -2.16 -7.17
N SER A 61 19.73 -3.49 -7.14
CA SER A 61 18.54 -4.33 -7.03
C SER A 61 18.01 -4.31 -5.60
N GLU A 62 17.12 -3.39 -5.31
CA GLU A 62 16.52 -3.23 -3.97
C GLU A 62 15.16 -3.91 -3.82
N GLY A 63 14.53 -4.27 -4.94
CA GLY A 63 13.20 -4.87 -4.97
C GLY A 63 13.21 -6.39 -4.80
N LYS A 64 12.28 -6.90 -4.03
CA LYS A 64 12.01 -8.34 -3.90
C LYS A 64 10.86 -8.73 -4.82
N SER A 65 10.95 -9.95 -5.38
CA SER A 65 9.81 -10.60 -6.04
C SER A 65 9.17 -11.54 -5.03
N VAL A 66 7.88 -11.37 -4.78
CA VAL A 66 7.13 -12.18 -3.80
C VAL A 66 5.77 -12.55 -4.36
N LEU A 67 5.26 -13.70 -3.95
CA LEU A 67 3.88 -14.08 -4.19
C LEU A 67 2.99 -13.38 -3.15
N ILE A 68 1.98 -12.67 -3.64
CA ILE A 68 1.00 -11.97 -2.81
C ILE A 68 -0.37 -12.63 -3.02
N PRO A 69 -1.14 -12.88 -1.96
CA PRO A 69 -2.50 -13.37 -2.10
C PRO A 69 -3.31 -12.50 -3.07
N TYR A 70 -4.05 -13.15 -3.96
CA TYR A 70 -4.92 -12.45 -4.91
C TYR A 70 -6.08 -11.78 -4.17
N LYS A 71 -6.33 -10.54 -4.49
CA LYS A 71 -7.30 -9.67 -3.77
C LYS A 71 -8.48 -9.22 -4.61
N GLY A 72 -8.55 -9.63 -5.88
CA GLY A 72 -9.61 -9.18 -6.78
C GLY A 72 -9.39 -7.75 -7.29
N LYS A 73 -10.45 -6.95 -7.36
CA LYS A 73 -10.41 -5.59 -7.92
C LYS A 73 -9.71 -4.60 -6.98
N LEU A 74 -8.88 -3.74 -7.54
CA LEU A 74 -8.21 -2.66 -6.81
C LEU A 74 -9.22 -1.65 -6.22
N SER A 75 -10.34 -1.42 -6.92
CA SER A 75 -11.39 -0.50 -6.45
C SER A 75 -11.85 -0.81 -5.03
N ASP A 76 -12.02 -2.09 -4.70
CA ASP A 76 -12.54 -2.51 -3.40
C ASP A 76 -11.56 -2.16 -2.27
N THR A 77 -10.25 -2.35 -2.52
CA THR A 77 -9.20 -1.95 -1.58
C THR A 77 -9.10 -0.43 -1.46
N VAL A 78 -9.24 0.31 -2.56
CA VAL A 78 -9.24 1.78 -2.53
C VAL A 78 -10.42 2.30 -1.72
N ASP A 79 -11.61 1.75 -1.91
CA ASP A 79 -12.81 2.15 -1.18
C ASP A 79 -12.68 1.89 0.33
N ASP A 80 -12.06 0.79 0.72
CA ASP A 80 -11.76 0.48 2.11
C ASP A 80 -10.80 1.51 2.72
N TYR A 81 -9.69 1.83 2.04
CA TYR A 81 -8.77 2.87 2.50
C TYR A 81 -9.42 4.25 2.60
N LEU A 82 -10.23 4.63 1.61
CA LEU A 82 -10.97 5.90 1.65
C LEU A 82 -12.02 5.90 2.77
N GLY A 83 -12.65 4.75 3.02
CA GLY A 83 -13.53 4.54 4.17
C GLY A 83 -12.81 4.82 5.49
N GLY A 84 -11.61 4.27 5.67
CA GLY A 84 -10.77 4.52 6.85
C GLY A 84 -10.39 5.99 7.03
N VAL A 85 -10.06 6.68 5.93
CA VAL A 85 -9.77 8.13 5.96
C VAL A 85 -11.02 8.93 6.34
N ARG A 86 -12.19 8.62 5.75
CA ARG A 86 -13.46 9.26 6.10
C ARG A 86 -13.82 9.08 7.58
N SER A 87 -13.68 7.86 8.10
CA SER A 87 -13.90 7.57 9.53
C SER A 87 -12.95 8.37 10.41
N THR A 88 -11.68 8.49 10.02
CA THR A 88 -10.71 9.30 10.76
C THR A 88 -11.13 10.77 10.78
N CYS A 89 -11.58 11.33 9.66
CA CYS A 89 -12.10 12.70 9.59
C CYS A 89 -13.26 12.91 10.58
N THR A 90 -14.15 11.93 10.70
CA THR A 90 -15.25 11.95 11.67
C THR A 90 -14.74 11.98 13.11
N TYR A 91 -13.79 11.10 13.45
CA TYR A 91 -13.25 11.00 14.81
C TYR A 91 -12.52 12.26 15.26
N ILE A 92 -11.79 12.92 14.37
CA ILE A 92 -11.05 14.16 14.68
C ILE A 92 -11.85 15.44 14.37
N ASN A 93 -13.11 15.31 13.94
CA ASN A 93 -13.96 16.43 13.53
C ASN A 93 -13.36 17.32 12.41
N ALA A 94 -12.66 16.70 11.46
CA ALA A 94 -12.16 17.39 10.27
C ALA A 94 -13.17 17.27 9.12
N ARG A 95 -13.65 18.38 8.59
CA ARG A 95 -14.63 18.37 7.48
C ARG A 95 -14.01 18.06 6.11
N VAL A 96 -12.72 18.32 5.96
CA VAL A 96 -11.93 18.09 4.74
C VAL A 96 -10.52 17.63 5.11
N ILE A 97 -9.88 16.87 4.22
CA ILE A 97 -8.52 16.33 4.45
C ILE A 97 -7.52 17.44 4.80
N LYS A 98 -7.61 18.60 4.15
CA LYS A 98 -6.75 19.76 4.42
C LYS A 98 -6.77 20.24 5.88
N ASN A 99 -7.85 19.96 6.59
CA ASN A 99 -8.00 20.34 8.00
C ASN A 99 -7.50 19.24 8.96
N MET A 100 -7.23 18.04 8.48
CA MET A 100 -6.78 16.93 9.33
C MET A 100 -5.56 17.27 10.20
N PRO A 101 -4.49 17.92 9.70
CA PRO A 101 -3.34 18.25 10.53
C PRO A 101 -3.66 19.16 11.72
N LYS A 102 -4.61 20.08 11.53
CA LYS A 102 -5.04 20.99 12.60
C LYS A 102 -5.94 20.33 13.64
N CYS A 103 -6.62 19.24 13.26
CA CYS A 103 -7.56 18.53 14.11
C CYS A 103 -6.93 17.28 14.76
N THR A 104 -5.72 16.89 14.35
CA THR A 104 -5.04 15.68 14.81
C THR A 104 -4.12 15.99 15.99
N THR A 105 -4.20 15.16 17.03
CA THR A 105 -3.22 15.13 18.11
C THR A 105 -2.48 13.81 18.08
N PHE A 106 -1.15 13.87 17.99
CA PHE A 106 -0.29 12.71 18.12
C PHE A 106 0.20 12.58 19.56
N VAL A 107 0.15 11.37 20.08
CA VAL A 107 0.68 11.05 21.40
C VAL A 107 1.76 9.98 21.27
N LEU A 108 2.86 10.15 21.99
CA LEU A 108 3.87 9.12 22.10
C LEU A 108 3.38 8.06 23.08
N VAL A 109 3.39 6.81 22.64
CA VAL A 109 3.03 5.67 23.47
C VAL A 109 4.19 4.70 23.57
N SER A 110 4.30 3.98 24.67
CA SER A 110 5.15 2.79 24.74
C SER A 110 4.58 1.73 23.79
N GLN A 111 5.36 0.73 23.46
CA GLN A 111 4.97 -0.33 22.54
C GLN A 111 3.61 -0.90 22.94
N GLN A 112 2.62 -0.68 22.10
CA GLN A 112 1.26 -1.13 22.30
C GLN A 112 0.90 -2.16 21.23
N LEU A 113 0.69 -3.40 21.65
CA LEU A 113 0.15 -4.45 20.81
C LEU A 113 -1.38 -4.44 20.98
N ASN A 114 -2.09 -4.16 19.90
CA ASN A 114 -3.54 -4.32 19.86
C ASN A 114 -3.87 -5.71 19.28
N ASN A 115 -4.20 -6.64 20.15
CA ASN A 115 -4.53 -8.02 19.79
C ASN A 115 -6.04 -8.28 19.75
N ILE A 116 -6.86 -7.22 19.65
CA ILE A 116 -8.33 -7.35 19.67
C ILE A 116 -8.86 -7.78 18.29
N PHE A 117 -8.07 -7.59 17.22
CA PHE A 117 -8.44 -7.97 15.84
C PHE A 117 -7.38 -8.85 15.22
#